data_34978a5a3d5648aa4a6f62d4069be164
#
_entry.id   34978a5a3d5648aa4a6f62d4069be164
#
_cell.length_a   1.000
_cell.length_b   1.000
_cell.length_c   1.000
_cell.angle_alpha   90.00
_cell.angle_beta   90.00
_cell.angle_gamma   90.00
#
_symmetry.space_group_name_H-M   'P 1'
#
loop_
_entity.id
_entity.type
_entity.pdbx_description
1 polymer ?
#
loop_
_entity_poly.entity_id
_entity_poly.type
_entity_poly.pdbx_seq_one_letter_code
_entity_poly.pdbx_strand_id
1 'polypeptide(L)'
;MEPQEPAGQARAAAAKLSEKVGAALQEPRRQRRLVLVIVCVALFLDNMLYMVIVPIVPDYIAHMRGGSESPTVSPEVWVPIPPTPPPANGSAAAANGSAPPTAAGPSRSALRPRYPTESEDVKIGVLFASKAILQLLVNPLSGPFIDRMSYDVPLIIGLAVMFASTVLFAFAEDYATLFAARSLQGLGSAFADTSGIAMIADKYPEEPERSRALGVALAFISFGSLVAPPFGGILYEFAGKQVPFLVLAAVSLLDALLLLLVAKPFSAGARARANLPVGTPIHRLMLDPYIAVVAGALTTCNIPLAFLEPTISTWMKHTMAASEWEMGMVWLPAFLPHVLGVYLTVRLAARYPHLQWLYGALGLVVIGASSCIVPACRSFGPLVVSLCGLCFGIALVDTALLPTLAFLVDVRHVSVYGSVYAIADISYSVAYALGPIVAGHIVHSLGFAQLSLGMGLANLLYAPVLLLLRKVGLLTRSRSERDVLLDEPPQGLYDAMRLSECPGQGPEGAPGIPPCVFDECEDDYNDYYTRS
;
A
#
# COMPACT_ATOMS: atom_id res chain seq x y z
N MET A 1 -15.47 13.09 61.69
CA MET A 1 -14.54 13.11 60.56
C MET A 1 -14.71 11.78 59.86
N GLU A 2 -15.57 11.77 58.83
CA GLU A 2 -15.74 10.58 58.00
C GLU A 2 -14.53 10.43 57.06
N PRO A 3 -13.99 9.23 56.88
CA PRO A 3 -12.92 9.00 55.93
C PRO A 3 -13.52 9.09 54.51
N GLN A 4 -13.15 10.14 53.76
CA GLN A 4 -13.48 10.24 52.32
C GLN A 4 -12.93 9.03 51.59
N GLU A 5 -13.84 8.26 50.98
CA GLU A 5 -13.52 7.03 50.22
C GLU A 5 -12.46 7.27 49.14
N PRO A 6 -11.41 6.45 49.06
CA PRO A 6 -10.34 6.53 48.04
C PRO A 6 -10.89 6.39 46.62
N ALA A 7 -12.07 5.80 46.46
CA ALA A 7 -12.77 5.67 45.17
C ALA A 7 -13.27 7.03 44.59
N GLY A 8 -13.63 8.00 45.43
CA GLY A 8 -14.04 9.33 45.01
C GLY A 8 -12.88 10.17 44.48
N GLN A 9 -11.71 10.07 45.12
CA GLN A 9 -10.51 10.77 44.66
C GLN A 9 -9.95 10.18 43.37
N ALA A 10 -10.00 8.87 43.21
CA ALA A 10 -9.60 8.21 41.94
C ALA A 10 -10.52 8.58 40.77
N ARG A 11 -11.84 8.66 40.98
CA ARG A 11 -12.79 9.12 39.97
C ARG A 11 -12.59 10.60 39.58
N ALA A 12 -12.35 11.46 40.56
CA ALA A 12 -12.06 12.88 40.31
C ALA A 12 -10.72 13.09 39.59
N ALA A 13 -9.69 12.31 39.94
CA ALA A 13 -8.40 12.32 39.25
C ALA A 13 -8.55 11.81 37.78
N ALA A 14 -9.31 10.74 37.58
CA ALA A 14 -9.60 10.21 36.24
C ALA A 14 -10.42 11.21 35.40
N ALA A 15 -11.40 11.89 35.97
CA ALA A 15 -12.17 12.94 35.29
C ALA A 15 -11.28 14.14 34.89
N LYS A 16 -10.42 14.64 35.79
CA LYS A 16 -9.45 15.69 35.49
C LYS A 16 -8.41 15.28 34.45
N LEU A 17 -7.97 14.02 34.49
CA LEU A 17 -7.07 13.47 33.48
C LEU A 17 -7.77 13.39 32.12
N SER A 18 -9.01 12.91 32.08
CA SER A 18 -9.86 12.86 30.89
C SER A 18 -10.08 14.25 30.29
N GLU A 19 -10.37 15.26 31.13
CA GLU A 19 -10.53 16.65 30.70
C GLU A 19 -9.24 17.25 30.14
N LYS A 20 -8.11 17.04 30.81
CA LYS A 20 -6.78 17.48 30.33
C LYS A 20 -6.39 16.78 29.03
N VAL A 21 -6.62 15.48 28.95
CA VAL A 21 -6.38 14.70 27.72
C VAL A 21 -7.30 15.19 26.60
N GLY A 22 -8.59 15.41 26.89
CA GLY A 22 -9.55 15.94 25.93
C GLY A 22 -9.16 17.34 25.41
N ALA A 23 -8.73 18.25 26.31
CA ALA A 23 -8.25 19.57 25.92
C ALA A 23 -6.96 19.50 25.10
N ALA A 24 -6.02 18.64 25.48
CA ALA A 24 -4.76 18.43 24.74
C ALA A 24 -4.98 17.80 23.37
N LEU A 25 -5.99 16.94 23.21
CA LEU A 25 -6.36 16.32 21.94
C LEU A 25 -7.09 17.30 21.00
N GLN A 26 -7.63 18.39 21.51
CA GLN A 26 -8.34 19.42 20.72
C GLN A 26 -7.41 20.51 20.16
N GLU A 27 -6.12 20.55 20.55
CA GLU A 27 -5.16 21.46 19.98
C GLU A 27 -4.92 21.10 18.48
N PRO A 28 -5.17 22.03 17.51
CA PRO A 28 -5.18 21.70 16.08
C PRO A 28 -3.87 21.06 15.58
N ARG A 29 -2.71 21.49 16.09
CA ARG A 29 -1.41 20.95 15.73
C ARG A 29 -1.19 19.53 16.26
N ARG A 30 -1.67 19.24 17.47
CA ARG A 30 -1.58 17.90 18.07
C ARG A 30 -2.56 16.94 17.39
N GLN A 31 -3.77 17.41 17.10
CA GLN A 31 -4.77 16.63 16.39
C GLN A 31 -4.28 16.22 15.00
N ARG A 32 -3.67 17.12 14.21
CA ARG A 32 -3.08 16.78 12.90
C ARG A 32 -2.01 15.69 13.02
N ARG A 33 -1.10 15.81 14.00
CA ARG A 33 -0.05 14.79 14.22
C ARG A 33 -0.62 13.46 14.65
N LEU A 34 -1.61 13.46 15.53
CA LEU A 34 -2.22 12.24 16.03
C LEU A 34 -3.01 11.51 14.93
N VAL A 35 -3.76 12.25 14.10
CA VAL A 35 -4.41 11.69 12.91
C VAL A 35 -3.37 11.08 11.96
N LEU A 36 -2.25 11.73 11.71
CA LEU A 36 -1.17 11.17 10.90
C LEU A 36 -0.65 9.85 11.48
N VAL A 37 -0.44 9.78 12.80
CA VAL A 37 0.03 8.54 13.46
C VAL A 37 -1.00 7.42 13.32
N ILE A 38 -2.28 7.71 13.56
CA ILE A 38 -3.38 6.72 13.40
C ILE A 38 -3.41 6.20 11.96
N VAL A 39 -3.39 7.09 10.96
CA VAL A 39 -3.37 6.66 9.55
C VAL A 39 -2.12 5.85 9.22
N CYS A 40 -0.94 6.26 9.72
CA CYS A 40 0.29 5.48 9.54
C CYS A 40 0.19 4.08 10.16
N VAL A 41 -0.44 3.94 11.34
CA VAL A 41 -0.68 2.64 11.98
C VAL A 41 -1.68 1.81 11.18
N ALA A 42 -2.77 2.41 10.68
CA ALA A 42 -3.74 1.72 9.83
C ALA A 42 -3.09 1.15 8.56
N LEU A 43 -2.31 1.95 7.84
CA LEU A 43 -1.59 1.54 6.64
C LEU A 43 -0.49 0.51 6.93
N PHE A 44 0.21 0.65 8.05
CA PHE A 44 1.17 -0.34 8.53
C PHE A 44 0.49 -1.69 8.79
N LEU A 45 -0.66 -1.69 9.49
CA LEU A 45 -1.43 -2.89 9.79
C LEU A 45 -1.94 -3.57 8.52
N ASP A 46 -2.44 -2.83 7.55
CA ASP A 46 -2.92 -3.40 6.29
C ASP A 46 -1.80 -4.17 5.58
N ASN A 47 -0.61 -3.59 5.52
CA ASN A 47 0.55 -4.24 4.91
C ASN A 47 1.12 -5.38 5.77
N MET A 48 1.08 -5.25 7.10
CA MET A 48 1.39 -6.37 8.00
C MET A 48 0.47 -7.57 7.74
N LEU A 49 -0.85 -7.32 7.65
CA LEU A 49 -1.85 -8.36 7.38
C LEU A 49 -1.69 -8.97 5.98
N TYR A 50 -1.19 -8.20 5.02
CA TYR A 50 -0.90 -8.73 3.69
C TYR A 50 0.29 -9.69 3.71
N MET A 51 1.38 -9.32 4.34
CA MET A 51 2.66 -10.04 4.28
C MET A 51 2.82 -11.14 5.35
N VAL A 52 2.12 -11.03 6.49
CA VAL A 52 2.22 -12.02 7.58
C VAL A 52 1.79 -13.42 7.17
N ILE A 53 0.95 -13.53 6.16
CA ILE A 53 0.44 -14.81 5.65
C ILE A 53 1.45 -15.52 4.73
N VAL A 54 2.43 -14.81 4.20
CA VAL A 54 3.39 -15.37 3.23
C VAL A 54 4.13 -16.60 3.78
N PRO A 55 4.71 -16.57 5.00
CA PRO A 55 5.34 -17.75 5.57
C PRO A 55 4.34 -18.78 6.12
N ILE A 56 3.10 -18.40 6.46
CA ILE A 56 2.15 -19.24 7.19
C ILE A 56 1.26 -20.06 6.26
N VAL A 57 0.73 -19.45 5.20
CA VAL A 57 -0.33 -20.04 4.37
C VAL A 57 0.12 -21.30 3.61
N PRO A 58 1.31 -21.37 2.99
CA PRO A 58 1.73 -22.57 2.28
C PRO A 58 1.80 -23.79 3.20
N ASP A 59 2.39 -23.64 4.38
CA ASP A 59 2.50 -24.69 5.39
C ASP A 59 1.12 -25.10 5.92
N TYR A 60 0.27 -24.12 6.24
CA TYR A 60 -1.07 -24.38 6.76
C TYR A 60 -1.99 -25.09 5.76
N ILE A 61 -1.95 -24.75 4.47
CA ILE A 61 -2.73 -25.45 3.42
C ILE A 61 -2.24 -26.88 3.26
N ALA A 62 -0.93 -27.12 3.36
CA ALA A 62 -0.37 -28.47 3.33
C ALA A 62 -0.86 -29.33 4.51
N HIS A 63 -0.94 -28.76 5.72
CA HIS A 63 -1.43 -29.44 6.92
C HIS A 63 -2.93 -29.72 6.89
N MET A 64 -3.77 -28.85 6.32
CA MET A 64 -5.22 -29.10 6.17
C MET A 64 -5.53 -30.38 5.37
N ARG A 65 -4.65 -30.77 4.46
CA ARG A 65 -4.81 -31.96 3.63
C ARG A 65 -4.40 -33.24 4.36
N GLY A 66 -3.41 -33.16 5.27
CA GLY A 66 -2.92 -34.28 6.07
C GLY A 66 -3.90 -34.76 7.14
N GLY A 67 -4.91 -33.96 7.51
CA GLY A 67 -5.94 -34.36 8.47
C GLY A 67 -6.95 -35.40 7.95
N SER A 68 -6.95 -35.71 6.65
CA SER A 68 -7.77 -36.77 6.02
C SER A 68 -7.01 -38.09 5.82
N GLU A 69 -5.70 -38.10 5.94
CA GLU A 69 -4.86 -39.30 5.91
C GLU A 69 -3.92 -39.26 7.10
N SER A 70 -3.95 -40.27 7.95
CA SER A 70 -3.01 -40.48 9.05
C SER A 70 -1.57 -40.20 8.57
N PRO A 71 -0.69 -39.63 9.41
CA PRO A 71 0.70 -39.46 9.03
C PRO A 71 1.40 -40.83 8.98
N THR A 72 1.15 -41.60 7.95
CA THR A 72 2.14 -42.52 7.46
C THR A 72 3.22 -41.59 6.89
N VAL A 73 4.28 -41.41 7.66
CA VAL A 73 5.58 -40.99 7.14
C VAL A 73 5.83 -41.89 5.95
N SER A 74 5.38 -41.49 4.79
CA SER A 74 5.79 -42.14 3.54
C SER A 74 7.26 -41.77 3.42
N PRO A 75 8.17 -42.72 3.51
CA PRO A 75 9.56 -42.43 3.16
C PRO A 75 9.49 -41.82 1.77
N GLU A 76 10.16 -40.70 1.58
CA GLU A 76 10.27 -39.99 0.31
C GLU A 76 10.33 -41.00 -0.84
N VAL A 77 9.24 -41.11 -1.59
CA VAL A 77 9.19 -42.05 -2.71
C VAL A 77 9.96 -41.40 -3.84
N TRP A 78 11.22 -41.77 -3.88
CA TRP A 78 12.12 -41.41 -4.95
C TRP A 78 11.70 -42.15 -6.22
N VAL A 79 11.16 -41.46 -7.19
CA VAL A 79 10.86 -42.03 -8.51
C VAL A 79 12.17 -41.95 -9.33
N PRO A 80 12.79 -43.07 -9.72
CA PRO A 80 13.98 -43.06 -10.57
C PRO A 80 13.64 -42.44 -11.93
N ILE A 81 14.44 -41.49 -12.36
CA ILE A 81 14.35 -40.95 -13.73
C ILE A 81 14.77 -42.07 -14.67
N PRO A 82 13.98 -42.45 -15.68
CA PRO A 82 14.42 -43.40 -16.68
C PRO A 82 15.69 -42.87 -17.37
N PRO A 83 16.69 -43.69 -17.62
CA PRO A 83 17.91 -43.25 -18.27
C PRO A 83 17.60 -42.68 -19.65
N THR A 84 18.11 -41.50 -19.94
CA THR A 84 18.08 -40.92 -21.29
C THR A 84 18.70 -41.90 -22.28
N PRO A 85 18.07 -42.21 -23.41
CA PRO A 85 18.63 -43.07 -24.41
C PRO A 85 19.97 -42.46 -24.93
N PRO A 86 21.01 -43.25 -25.12
CA PRO A 86 22.28 -42.75 -25.63
C PRO A 86 22.10 -42.21 -27.06
N PRO A 87 22.89 -41.19 -27.46
CA PRO A 87 22.82 -40.66 -28.83
C PRO A 87 23.23 -41.79 -29.81
N ALA A 88 22.37 -42.00 -30.75
CA ALA A 88 22.62 -42.95 -31.84
C ALA A 88 23.75 -42.39 -32.75
N ASN A 89 25.00 -42.86 -32.54
CA ASN A 89 26.02 -42.81 -33.58
C ASN A 89 26.88 -44.07 -33.53
N GLY A 90 26.90 -44.70 -34.66
CA GLY A 90 27.39 -46.04 -34.90
C GLY A 90 28.88 -46.27 -34.76
N SER A 91 29.16 -47.46 -34.55
CA SER A 91 30.01 -48.38 -35.31
C SER A 91 30.50 -49.53 -34.42
N ALA A 92 30.38 -50.69 -34.97
CA ALA A 92 30.67 -51.96 -34.35
C ALA A 92 32.17 -52.19 -34.16
N ALA A 93 32.56 -52.81 -33.02
CA ALA A 93 33.69 -53.79 -32.98
C ALA A 93 33.48 -54.67 -31.74
N ALA A 94 33.48 -55.97 -32.01
CA ALA A 94 33.43 -57.06 -31.05
C ALA A 94 34.74 -57.23 -30.30
N ALA A 95 34.65 -57.47 -28.97
CA ALA A 95 35.64 -58.25 -28.25
C ALA A 95 35.07 -58.86 -26.99
N ASN A 96 35.11 -60.17 -26.89
CA ASN A 96 34.81 -61.02 -25.75
C ASN A 96 35.68 -60.69 -24.54
N GLY A 97 35.08 -60.69 -23.35
CA GLY A 97 35.85 -60.65 -22.10
C GLY A 97 34.86 -60.68 -20.89
N SER A 98 34.64 -61.90 -20.39
CA SER A 98 33.88 -62.18 -19.16
C SER A 98 34.63 -61.69 -17.92
N ALA A 99 33.98 -60.78 -17.16
CA ALA A 99 34.33 -60.50 -15.77
C ALA A 99 33.03 -60.37 -14.94
N PRO A 100 33.01 -60.81 -13.66
CA PRO A 100 31.80 -60.89 -12.86
C PRO A 100 31.28 -59.53 -12.42
N PRO A 101 29.98 -59.40 -12.15
CA PRO A 101 29.40 -58.10 -11.78
C PRO A 101 29.79 -57.72 -10.35
N THR A 102 30.69 -56.76 -10.24
CA THR A 102 30.91 -56.01 -8.99
C THR A 102 29.63 -55.18 -8.72
N ALA A 103 29.02 -55.39 -7.55
CA ALA A 103 27.88 -54.63 -7.11
C ALA A 103 28.18 -53.12 -7.12
N ALA A 104 27.72 -52.44 -8.15
CA ALA A 104 27.67 -51.00 -8.17
C ALA A 104 26.68 -50.54 -7.11
N GLY A 105 27.15 -49.86 -6.07
CA GLY A 105 26.30 -49.20 -5.08
C GLY A 105 25.37 -48.22 -5.78
N PRO A 106 24.22 -47.88 -5.16
CA PRO A 106 23.22 -47.05 -5.80
C PRO A 106 23.83 -45.70 -6.18
N SER A 107 23.91 -45.47 -7.48
CA SER A 107 24.20 -44.13 -8.01
C SER A 107 23.24 -43.16 -7.34
N ARG A 108 23.75 -42.11 -6.70
CA ARG A 108 22.98 -40.97 -6.25
C ARG A 108 22.37 -40.33 -7.51
N SER A 109 21.25 -40.91 -7.98
CA SER A 109 20.41 -40.28 -8.99
C SER A 109 19.96 -38.94 -8.43
N ALA A 110 20.24 -37.88 -9.15
CA ALA A 110 19.87 -36.53 -8.79
C ALA A 110 18.32 -36.47 -8.58
N LEU A 111 17.96 -36.31 -7.35
CA LEU A 111 16.59 -36.23 -6.87
C LEU A 111 16.03 -34.89 -7.30
N ARG A 112 15.04 -34.88 -8.16
CA ARG A 112 14.26 -33.67 -8.42
C ARG A 112 13.30 -33.43 -7.26
N PRO A 113 13.32 -32.23 -6.65
CA PRO A 113 12.31 -31.88 -5.66
C PRO A 113 10.92 -32.00 -6.28
N ARG A 114 9.98 -32.57 -5.56
CA ARG A 114 8.59 -32.63 -5.97
C ARG A 114 8.04 -31.22 -5.99
N TYR A 115 7.73 -30.68 -7.16
CA TYR A 115 6.95 -29.45 -7.27
C TYR A 115 5.63 -29.65 -6.53
N PRO A 116 5.15 -28.61 -5.79
CA PRO A 116 3.77 -28.59 -5.34
C PRO A 116 2.87 -28.92 -6.51
N THR A 117 1.81 -29.66 -6.26
CA THR A 117 0.88 -30.04 -7.33
C THR A 117 0.30 -28.75 -7.91
N GLU A 118 0.22 -28.59 -9.22
CA GLU A 118 -0.28 -27.42 -9.96
C GLU A 118 -1.58 -26.84 -9.33
N SER A 119 -2.39 -27.71 -8.73
CA SER A 119 -3.63 -27.33 -8.01
C SER A 119 -3.38 -26.62 -6.66
N GLU A 120 -2.22 -26.76 -6.03
CA GLU A 120 -1.92 -26.13 -4.72
C GLU A 120 -1.39 -24.73 -4.93
N ASP A 121 -0.49 -24.55 -5.88
CA ASP A 121 0.05 -23.22 -6.23
C ASP A 121 -1.06 -22.28 -6.72
N VAL A 122 -2.03 -22.82 -7.48
CA VAL A 122 -3.21 -22.07 -7.92
C VAL A 122 -4.08 -21.66 -6.73
N LYS A 123 -4.33 -22.54 -5.75
CA LYS A 123 -5.12 -22.20 -4.55
C LYS A 123 -4.44 -21.12 -3.72
N ILE A 124 -3.15 -21.24 -3.50
CA ILE A 124 -2.35 -20.25 -2.79
C ILE A 124 -2.40 -18.91 -3.54
N GLY A 125 -2.14 -18.91 -4.85
CA GLY A 125 -2.20 -17.70 -5.68
C GLY A 125 -3.58 -17.02 -5.66
N VAL A 126 -4.67 -17.80 -5.75
CA VAL A 126 -6.04 -17.29 -5.68
C VAL A 126 -6.35 -16.72 -4.28
N LEU A 127 -5.87 -17.34 -3.21
CA LEU A 127 -6.03 -16.82 -1.86
C LEU A 127 -5.30 -15.48 -1.69
N PHE A 128 -4.07 -15.35 -2.19
CA PHE A 128 -3.32 -14.08 -2.16
C PHE A 128 -4.01 -12.99 -2.99
N ALA A 129 -4.48 -13.33 -4.19
CA ALA A 129 -5.17 -12.39 -5.07
C ALA A 129 -6.55 -11.95 -4.55
N SER A 130 -7.21 -12.76 -3.71
CA SER A 130 -8.60 -12.52 -3.28
C SER A 130 -8.81 -11.18 -2.58
N LYS A 131 -7.84 -10.74 -1.75
CA LYS A 131 -7.84 -9.41 -1.11
C LYS A 131 -7.87 -8.32 -2.19
N ALA A 132 -6.90 -8.35 -3.10
CA ALA A 132 -6.74 -7.33 -4.13
C ALA A 132 -7.91 -7.32 -5.14
N ILE A 133 -8.47 -8.48 -5.45
CA ILE A 133 -9.66 -8.59 -6.32
C ILE A 133 -10.86 -7.88 -5.66
N LEU A 134 -11.13 -8.15 -4.38
CA LEU A 134 -12.26 -7.50 -3.71
C LEU A 134 -11.99 -6.01 -3.50
N GLN A 135 -10.75 -5.61 -3.17
CA GLN A 135 -10.34 -4.22 -3.07
C GLN A 135 -10.55 -3.49 -4.41
N LEU A 136 -10.17 -4.09 -5.54
CA LEU A 136 -10.39 -3.58 -6.89
C LEU A 136 -11.88 -3.37 -7.21
N LEU A 137 -12.74 -4.29 -6.79
CA LEU A 137 -14.19 -4.22 -7.03
C LEU A 137 -14.88 -3.18 -6.13
N VAL A 138 -14.38 -2.96 -4.93
CA VAL A 138 -14.97 -2.04 -3.94
C VAL A 138 -14.51 -0.60 -4.16
N ASN A 139 -13.28 -0.37 -4.60
CA ASN A 139 -12.69 0.97 -4.74
C ASN A 139 -13.49 1.95 -5.60
N PRO A 140 -14.11 1.55 -6.74
CA PRO A 140 -14.98 2.43 -7.49
C PRO A 140 -16.19 2.96 -6.70
N LEU A 141 -16.60 2.23 -5.65
CA LEU A 141 -17.70 2.60 -4.77
C LEU A 141 -17.21 3.34 -3.51
N SER A 142 -16.05 2.93 -2.96
CA SER A 142 -15.47 3.52 -1.74
C SER A 142 -15.09 4.99 -1.95
N GLY A 143 -14.45 5.35 -3.07
CA GLY A 143 -14.06 6.72 -3.36
C GLY A 143 -15.21 7.72 -3.28
N PRO A 144 -16.28 7.58 -4.08
CA PRO A 144 -17.46 8.44 -4.01
C PRO A 144 -18.18 8.41 -2.66
N PHE A 145 -18.12 7.28 -1.95
CA PHE A 145 -18.69 7.18 -0.60
C PHE A 145 -17.89 8.01 0.41
N ILE A 146 -16.56 7.92 0.35
CA ILE A 146 -15.63 8.70 1.17
C ILE A 146 -15.79 10.20 0.89
N ASP A 147 -15.97 10.60 -0.36
CA ASP A 147 -16.15 12.00 -0.76
C ASP A 147 -17.45 12.62 -0.22
N ARG A 148 -18.48 11.80 -0.01
CA ARG A 148 -19.78 12.24 0.52
C ARG A 148 -19.85 12.26 2.04
N MET A 149 -19.02 11.42 2.68
CA MET A 149 -18.94 11.33 4.14
C MET A 149 -17.68 12.05 4.65
N SER A 150 -17.52 12.14 5.95
CA SER A 150 -16.24 12.53 6.52
C SER A 150 -15.24 11.37 6.36
N TYR A 151 -13.96 11.65 6.15
CA TYR A 151 -12.90 10.61 6.00
C TYR A 151 -12.76 9.72 7.23
N ASP A 152 -13.14 10.21 8.41
CA ASP A 152 -13.07 9.48 9.68
C ASP A 152 -13.96 8.24 9.70
N VAL A 153 -15.22 8.36 9.20
CA VAL A 153 -16.21 7.27 9.26
C VAL A 153 -15.80 6.08 8.39
N PRO A 154 -15.43 6.27 7.11
CA PRO A 154 -14.96 5.16 6.28
C PRO A 154 -13.71 4.50 6.84
N LEU A 155 -12.76 5.26 7.42
CA LEU A 155 -11.56 4.71 8.05
C LEU A 155 -11.92 3.81 9.24
N ILE A 156 -12.86 4.24 10.11
CA ILE A 156 -13.35 3.43 11.23
C ILE A 156 -14.02 2.14 10.73
N ILE A 157 -14.86 2.24 9.69
CA ILE A 157 -15.51 1.08 9.07
C ILE A 157 -14.44 0.12 8.53
N GLY A 158 -13.45 0.63 7.81
CA GLY A 158 -12.33 -0.14 7.28
C GLY A 158 -11.59 -0.91 8.37
N LEU A 159 -11.17 -0.22 9.44
CA LEU A 159 -10.49 -0.84 10.58
C LEU A 159 -11.35 -1.88 11.31
N ALA A 160 -12.66 -1.63 11.46
CA ALA A 160 -13.57 -2.59 12.07
C ALA A 160 -13.74 -3.86 11.23
N VAL A 161 -13.82 -3.71 9.90
CA VAL A 161 -13.86 -4.85 8.97
C VAL A 161 -12.53 -5.60 8.97
N MET A 162 -11.39 -4.90 9.00
CA MET A 162 -10.07 -5.51 9.13
C MET A 162 -9.94 -6.30 10.43
N PHE A 163 -10.39 -5.75 11.56
CA PHE A 163 -10.44 -6.47 12.82
C PHE A 163 -11.27 -7.76 12.72
N ALA A 164 -12.52 -7.66 12.27
CA ALA A 164 -13.43 -8.80 12.19
C ALA A 164 -12.91 -9.90 11.23
N SER A 165 -12.42 -9.50 10.06
CA SER A 165 -11.86 -10.43 9.07
C SER A 165 -10.58 -11.09 9.53
N THR A 166 -9.73 -10.38 10.30
CA THR A 166 -8.49 -10.92 10.85
C THR A 166 -8.78 -11.93 11.97
N VAL A 167 -9.78 -11.65 12.83
CA VAL A 167 -10.27 -12.63 13.80
C VAL A 167 -10.83 -13.87 13.11
N LEU A 168 -11.64 -13.69 12.05
CA LEU A 168 -12.16 -14.80 11.25
C LEU A 168 -11.02 -15.63 10.64
N PHE A 169 -9.98 -14.97 10.11
CA PHE A 169 -8.80 -15.65 9.55
C PHE A 169 -8.03 -16.45 10.62
N ALA A 170 -7.89 -15.91 11.84
CA ALA A 170 -7.22 -16.58 12.95
C ALA A 170 -7.86 -17.94 13.29
N PHE A 171 -9.20 -18.02 13.25
CA PHE A 171 -9.97 -19.22 13.59
C PHE A 171 -10.43 -20.04 12.39
N ALA A 172 -10.04 -19.68 11.17
CA ALA A 172 -10.40 -20.41 9.97
C ALA A 172 -9.74 -21.79 9.95
N GLU A 173 -10.53 -22.85 9.78
CA GLU A 173 -10.07 -24.25 9.72
C GLU A 173 -10.14 -24.84 8.30
N ASP A 174 -10.91 -24.23 7.41
CA ASP A 174 -11.07 -24.64 6.03
C ASP A 174 -10.65 -23.55 5.03
N TYR A 175 -10.35 -23.96 3.81
CA TYR A 175 -9.93 -23.06 2.74
C TYR A 175 -10.99 -22.00 2.39
N ALA A 176 -12.28 -22.38 2.42
CA ALA A 176 -13.36 -21.47 2.08
C ALA A 176 -13.46 -20.31 3.09
N THR A 177 -13.32 -20.61 4.39
CA THR A 177 -13.29 -19.60 5.46
C THR A 177 -12.04 -18.71 5.37
N LEU A 178 -10.86 -19.29 5.05
CA LEU A 178 -9.64 -18.49 4.79
C LEU A 178 -9.84 -17.54 3.63
N PHE A 179 -10.40 -18.05 2.52
CA PHE A 179 -10.67 -17.24 1.33
C PHE A 179 -11.69 -16.13 1.61
N ALA A 180 -12.77 -16.43 2.33
CA ALA A 180 -13.78 -15.45 2.73
C ALA A 180 -13.19 -14.38 3.66
N ALA A 181 -12.42 -14.78 4.67
CA ALA A 181 -11.75 -13.86 5.59
C ALA A 181 -10.77 -12.94 4.84
N ARG A 182 -9.99 -13.51 3.93
CA ARG A 182 -9.03 -12.76 3.12
C ARG A 182 -9.70 -11.78 2.18
N SER A 183 -10.79 -12.20 1.53
CA SER A 183 -11.60 -11.33 0.68
C SER A 183 -12.19 -10.17 1.49
N LEU A 184 -12.71 -10.46 2.69
CA LEU A 184 -13.27 -9.43 3.58
C LEU A 184 -12.21 -8.43 4.04
N GLN A 185 -10.94 -8.85 4.22
CA GLN A 185 -9.83 -7.91 4.45
C GLN A 185 -9.71 -6.90 3.31
N GLY A 186 -9.86 -7.33 2.04
CA GLY A 186 -9.86 -6.44 0.89
C GLY A 186 -10.93 -5.35 0.94
N LEU A 187 -12.12 -5.69 1.46
CA LEU A 187 -13.17 -4.70 1.71
C LEU A 187 -12.72 -3.67 2.77
N GLY A 188 -12.13 -4.14 3.88
CA GLY A 188 -11.61 -3.26 4.94
C GLY A 188 -10.50 -2.34 4.43
N SER A 189 -9.54 -2.89 3.68
CA SER A 189 -8.43 -2.14 3.07
C SER A 189 -8.91 -1.05 2.11
N ALA A 190 -9.88 -1.35 1.22
CA ALA A 190 -10.43 -0.38 0.28
C ALA A 190 -10.97 0.88 0.96
N PHE A 191 -11.54 0.74 2.16
CA PHE A 191 -12.01 1.87 2.96
C PHE A 191 -10.88 2.51 3.77
N ALA A 192 -10.02 1.70 4.43
CA ALA A 192 -8.99 2.20 5.33
C ALA A 192 -7.89 2.95 4.56
N ASP A 193 -7.35 2.36 3.50
CA ASP A 193 -6.22 2.92 2.74
C ASP A 193 -6.64 4.20 2.02
N THR A 194 -7.74 4.13 1.27
CA THR A 194 -8.26 5.28 0.51
C THR A 194 -8.64 6.45 1.44
N SER A 195 -9.39 6.18 2.53
CA SER A 195 -9.80 7.25 3.46
C SER A 195 -8.63 7.77 4.28
N GLY A 196 -7.68 6.92 4.66
CA GLY A 196 -6.48 7.30 5.39
C GLY A 196 -5.61 8.27 4.60
N ILE A 197 -5.29 7.92 3.36
CA ILE A 197 -4.47 8.78 2.48
C ILE A 197 -5.23 10.07 2.13
N ALA A 198 -6.53 10.00 1.85
CA ALA A 198 -7.37 11.17 1.60
C ALA A 198 -7.44 12.10 2.82
N MET A 199 -7.50 11.54 4.04
CA MET A 199 -7.47 12.30 5.29
C MET A 199 -6.14 13.04 5.49
N ILE A 200 -5.02 12.41 5.14
CA ILE A 200 -3.70 13.09 5.17
C ILE A 200 -3.73 14.28 4.21
N ALA A 201 -4.21 14.08 2.97
CA ALA A 201 -4.27 15.16 1.98
C ALA A 201 -5.17 16.33 2.42
N ASP A 202 -6.30 16.05 3.06
CA ASP A 202 -7.23 17.05 3.60
C ASP A 202 -6.63 17.83 4.79
N LYS A 203 -5.89 17.15 5.69
CA LYS A 203 -5.31 17.77 6.87
C LYS A 203 -4.03 18.56 6.59
N TYR A 204 -3.36 18.28 5.48
CA TYR A 204 -2.13 18.92 5.04
C TYR A 204 -2.35 19.57 3.65
N PRO A 205 -3.00 20.74 3.58
CA PRO A 205 -3.35 21.38 2.31
C PRO A 205 -2.13 21.90 1.55
N GLU A 206 -1.05 22.29 2.25
CA GLU A 206 0.17 22.77 1.62
C GLU A 206 0.95 21.62 0.97
N GLU A 207 1.33 21.78 -0.29
CA GLU A 207 1.99 20.73 -1.08
C GLU A 207 3.27 20.17 -0.42
N PRO A 208 4.20 20.99 0.12
CA PRO A 208 5.40 20.48 0.77
C PRO A 208 5.11 19.70 2.07
N GLU A 209 4.11 20.14 2.86
CA GLU A 209 3.70 19.44 4.08
C GLU A 209 2.96 18.14 3.74
N ARG A 210 2.08 18.17 2.73
CA ARG A 210 1.37 17.01 2.21
C ARG A 210 2.33 15.94 1.70
N SER A 211 3.30 16.31 0.87
CA SER A 211 4.32 15.38 0.36
C SER A 211 5.12 14.74 1.50
N ARG A 212 5.47 15.52 2.52
CA ARG A 212 6.17 14.99 3.70
C ARG A 212 5.30 14.03 4.50
N ALA A 213 4.03 14.35 4.75
CA ALA A 213 3.12 13.52 5.51
C ALA A 213 2.80 12.20 4.76
N LEU A 214 2.57 12.26 3.45
CA LEU A 214 2.40 11.07 2.60
C LEU A 214 3.68 10.24 2.55
N GLY A 215 4.86 10.85 2.47
CA GLY A 215 6.14 10.14 2.53
C GLY A 215 6.33 9.37 3.85
N VAL A 216 5.90 9.94 4.99
CA VAL A 216 5.91 9.21 6.27
C VAL A 216 4.96 8.01 6.22
N ALA A 217 3.75 8.19 5.69
CA ALA A 217 2.77 7.10 5.55
C ALA A 217 3.32 5.96 4.67
N LEU A 218 3.95 6.28 3.53
CA LEU A 218 4.60 5.30 2.64
C LEU A 218 5.75 4.56 3.33
N ALA A 219 6.53 5.24 4.18
CA ALA A 219 7.57 4.58 4.97
C ALA A 219 6.98 3.57 5.98
N PHE A 220 5.81 3.88 6.58
CA PHE A 220 5.10 2.94 7.46
C PHE A 220 4.53 1.74 6.71
N ILE A 221 4.01 1.92 5.50
CA ILE A 221 3.59 0.84 4.59
C ILE A 221 4.75 -0.13 4.37
N SER A 222 5.92 0.38 3.98
CA SER A 222 7.11 -0.44 3.73
C SER A 222 7.62 -1.11 4.99
N PHE A 223 7.55 -0.43 6.13
CA PHE A 223 7.93 -1.01 7.42
C PHE A 223 7.01 -2.18 7.80
N GLY A 224 5.70 -2.06 7.51
CA GLY A 224 4.74 -3.15 7.68
C GLY A 224 5.10 -4.38 6.86
N SER A 225 5.35 -4.19 5.57
CA SER A 225 5.75 -5.28 4.67
C SER A 225 7.05 -5.98 5.10
N LEU A 226 8.00 -5.22 5.66
CA LEU A 226 9.28 -5.75 6.13
C LEU A 226 9.16 -6.57 7.40
N VAL A 227 8.43 -6.06 8.39
CA VAL A 227 8.35 -6.67 9.73
C VAL A 227 7.40 -7.88 9.72
N ALA A 228 6.46 -7.93 8.81
CA ALA A 228 5.41 -8.95 8.78
C ALA A 228 5.93 -10.40 8.64
N PRO A 229 6.82 -10.75 7.69
CA PRO A 229 7.26 -12.13 7.55
C PRO A 229 8.02 -12.66 8.78
N PRO A 230 9.02 -11.94 9.35
CA PRO A 230 9.67 -12.40 10.59
C PRO A 230 8.71 -12.44 11.77
N PHE A 231 7.84 -11.45 11.93
CA PHE A 231 6.81 -11.43 12.98
C PHE A 231 5.87 -12.62 12.86
N GLY A 232 5.36 -12.88 11.65
CA GLY A 232 4.47 -14.01 11.39
C GLY A 232 5.14 -15.35 11.59
N GLY A 233 6.33 -15.54 11.02
CA GLY A 233 7.09 -16.79 11.12
C GLY A 233 7.45 -17.13 12.57
N ILE A 234 8.01 -16.19 13.32
CA ILE A 234 8.40 -16.39 14.73
C ILE A 234 7.17 -16.71 15.59
N LEU A 235 6.10 -15.92 15.50
CA LEU A 235 4.91 -16.17 16.31
C LEU A 235 4.17 -17.44 15.90
N TYR A 236 4.17 -17.80 14.61
CA TYR A 236 3.61 -19.05 14.14
C TYR A 236 4.35 -20.26 14.71
N GLU A 237 5.68 -20.23 14.71
CA GLU A 237 6.52 -21.32 15.22
C GLU A 237 6.36 -21.52 16.73
N PHE A 238 6.37 -20.43 17.53
CA PHE A 238 6.35 -20.52 18.99
C PHE A 238 4.96 -20.56 19.63
N ALA A 239 3.95 -19.97 18.98
CA ALA A 239 2.64 -19.76 19.57
C ALA A 239 1.47 -20.23 18.69
N GLY A 240 1.76 -20.80 17.51
CA GLY A 240 0.77 -21.32 16.59
C GLY A 240 0.10 -20.25 15.72
N LYS A 241 -0.75 -20.70 14.77
CA LYS A 241 -1.39 -19.87 13.74
C LYS A 241 -2.19 -18.69 14.28
N GLN A 242 -2.90 -18.88 15.39
CA GLN A 242 -3.88 -17.89 15.87
C GLN A 242 -3.23 -16.61 16.39
N VAL A 243 -2.07 -16.74 17.06
CA VAL A 243 -1.46 -15.65 17.83
C VAL A 243 -1.04 -14.46 16.98
N PRO A 244 -0.32 -14.60 15.86
CA PRO A 244 0.05 -13.44 15.04
C PRO A 244 -1.17 -12.65 14.54
N PHE A 245 -2.25 -13.34 14.14
CA PHE A 245 -3.46 -12.68 13.66
C PHE A 245 -4.26 -12.03 14.79
N LEU A 246 -4.35 -12.64 15.97
CA LEU A 246 -5.03 -12.05 17.13
C LEU A 246 -4.31 -10.80 17.65
N VAL A 247 -2.97 -10.78 17.61
CA VAL A 247 -2.18 -9.59 17.95
C VAL A 247 -2.49 -8.46 16.97
N LEU A 248 -2.47 -8.74 15.66
CA LEU A 248 -2.78 -7.72 14.64
C LEU A 248 -4.25 -7.26 14.73
N ALA A 249 -5.19 -8.16 15.00
CA ALA A 249 -6.58 -7.80 15.25
C ALA A 249 -6.72 -6.86 16.46
N ALA A 250 -6.04 -7.15 17.56
CA ALA A 250 -6.06 -6.29 18.75
C ALA A 250 -5.50 -4.89 18.46
N VAL A 251 -4.44 -4.78 17.67
CA VAL A 251 -3.87 -3.48 17.25
C VAL A 251 -4.85 -2.74 16.33
N SER A 252 -5.51 -3.42 15.39
CA SER A 252 -6.53 -2.81 14.52
C SER A 252 -7.73 -2.28 15.33
N LEU A 253 -8.18 -3.03 16.33
CA LEU A 253 -9.25 -2.57 17.23
C LEU A 253 -8.81 -1.35 18.05
N LEU A 254 -7.59 -1.37 18.58
CA LEU A 254 -7.04 -0.25 19.34
C LEU A 254 -6.94 1.00 18.47
N ASP A 255 -6.49 0.87 17.23
CA ASP A 255 -6.37 1.98 16.28
C ASP A 255 -7.75 2.58 15.94
N ALA A 256 -8.76 1.73 15.71
CA ALA A 256 -10.15 2.16 15.52
C ALA A 256 -10.70 2.92 16.74
N LEU A 257 -10.41 2.43 17.97
CA LEU A 257 -10.81 3.10 19.20
C LEU A 257 -10.11 4.44 19.40
N LEU A 258 -8.82 4.52 19.09
CA LEU A 258 -8.06 5.78 19.12
C LEU A 258 -8.62 6.79 18.12
N LEU A 259 -8.98 6.34 16.92
CA LEU A 259 -9.62 7.21 15.93
C LEU A 259 -10.98 7.72 16.43
N LEU A 260 -11.81 6.88 17.04
CA LEU A 260 -13.09 7.30 17.65
C LEU A 260 -12.92 8.35 18.75
N LEU A 261 -11.82 8.30 19.51
CA LEU A 261 -11.52 9.28 20.56
C LEU A 261 -11.05 10.63 19.99
N VAL A 262 -10.31 10.60 18.88
CA VAL A 262 -9.69 11.79 18.25
C VAL A 262 -10.62 12.47 17.27
N ALA A 263 -11.26 11.68 16.44
CA ALA A 263 -12.27 12.13 15.49
C ALA A 263 -13.60 12.25 16.23
N LYS A 264 -14.28 13.39 16.11
CA LYS A 264 -15.68 13.53 16.51
C LYS A 264 -16.57 13.17 15.30
N PRO A 265 -16.68 11.86 14.93
CA PRO A 265 -17.15 11.45 13.60
C PRO A 265 -18.61 11.82 13.34
N PHE A 266 -19.42 12.01 14.39
CA PHE A 266 -20.87 12.05 14.21
C PHE A 266 -21.54 13.42 14.38
N SER A 267 -20.83 14.50 14.78
CA SER A 267 -21.56 15.72 15.16
C SER A 267 -21.26 16.99 14.36
N ALA A 268 -20.09 17.17 13.82
CA ALA A 268 -19.71 18.44 13.16
C ALA A 268 -19.28 18.26 11.68
N GLY A 269 -18.58 17.18 11.35
CA GLY A 269 -17.99 16.98 10.03
C GLY A 269 -19.02 16.69 8.92
N ALA A 270 -20.03 15.90 9.20
CA ALA A 270 -21.05 15.53 8.22
C ALA A 270 -21.95 16.74 7.82
N ARG A 271 -22.26 17.64 8.76
CA ARG A 271 -23.02 18.87 8.45
C ARG A 271 -22.20 19.90 7.69
N ALA A 272 -20.92 20.04 8.01
CA ALA A 272 -20.02 20.95 7.30
C ALA A 272 -19.78 20.51 5.85
N ARG A 273 -19.73 19.20 5.58
CA ARG A 273 -19.51 18.64 4.23
C ARG A 273 -20.78 18.50 3.39
N ALA A 274 -21.97 18.47 3.98
CA ALA A 274 -23.23 18.49 3.22
C ALA A 274 -23.36 19.74 2.32
N ASN A 275 -22.62 20.80 2.63
CA ASN A 275 -22.58 22.05 1.86
C ASN A 275 -21.35 22.18 0.96
N LEU A 276 -20.44 21.17 0.91
CA LEU A 276 -19.31 21.19 -0.01
C LEU A 276 -19.72 20.72 -1.41
N PRO A 277 -19.07 21.24 -2.45
CA PRO A 277 -19.34 20.79 -3.82
C PRO A 277 -19.07 19.28 -3.94
N VAL A 278 -19.96 18.61 -4.67
CA VAL A 278 -19.85 17.17 -4.93
C VAL A 278 -18.56 16.91 -5.71
N GLY A 279 -17.71 16.01 -5.22
CA GLY A 279 -16.46 15.63 -5.88
C GLY A 279 -16.67 15.12 -7.30
N THR A 280 -15.67 15.25 -8.14
CA THR A 280 -15.70 14.75 -9.52
C THR A 280 -15.81 13.22 -9.53
N PRO A 281 -16.80 12.63 -10.22
CA PRO A 281 -16.97 11.18 -10.26
C PRO A 281 -15.72 10.45 -10.79
N ILE A 282 -15.40 9.30 -10.23
CA ILE A 282 -14.18 8.52 -10.53
C ILE A 282 -14.00 8.23 -12.02
N HIS A 283 -15.10 7.95 -12.75
CA HIS A 283 -15.05 7.70 -14.20
C HIS A 283 -14.62 8.94 -15.00
N ARG A 284 -14.96 10.15 -14.56
CA ARG A 284 -14.48 11.40 -15.20
C ARG A 284 -13.03 11.70 -14.86
N LEU A 285 -12.61 11.39 -13.63
CA LEU A 285 -11.20 11.49 -13.24
C LEU A 285 -10.34 10.53 -14.07
N MET A 286 -10.78 9.30 -14.28
CA MET A 286 -10.08 8.31 -15.13
C MET A 286 -9.98 8.72 -16.60
N LEU A 287 -10.88 9.56 -17.09
CA LEU A 287 -10.81 10.12 -18.46
C LEU A 287 -9.81 11.28 -18.57
N ASP A 288 -9.37 11.86 -17.47
CA ASP A 288 -8.29 12.86 -17.50
C ASP A 288 -6.97 12.18 -17.86
N PRO A 289 -6.33 12.56 -18.99
CA PRO A 289 -5.13 11.87 -19.48
C PRO A 289 -3.96 11.97 -18.50
N TYR A 290 -3.87 13.02 -17.70
CA TYR A 290 -2.80 13.18 -16.72
C TYR A 290 -3.00 12.24 -15.51
N ILE A 291 -4.24 12.13 -15.02
CA ILE A 291 -4.59 11.20 -13.94
C ILE A 291 -4.39 9.76 -14.44
N ALA A 292 -4.81 9.44 -15.65
CA ALA A 292 -4.62 8.13 -16.26
C ALA A 292 -3.14 7.75 -16.41
N VAL A 293 -2.27 8.71 -16.79
CA VAL A 293 -0.82 8.50 -16.87
C VAL A 293 -0.23 8.22 -15.49
N VAL A 294 -0.65 8.93 -14.45
CA VAL A 294 -0.18 8.67 -13.08
C VAL A 294 -0.67 7.31 -12.59
N ALA A 295 -1.95 6.99 -12.78
CA ALA A 295 -2.53 5.70 -12.40
C ALA A 295 -1.81 4.52 -13.10
N GLY A 296 -1.54 4.65 -14.40
CA GLY A 296 -0.78 3.65 -15.15
C GLY A 296 0.67 3.50 -14.67
N ALA A 297 1.33 4.58 -14.25
CA ALA A 297 2.67 4.52 -13.65
C ALA A 297 2.65 3.78 -12.31
N LEU A 298 1.66 4.08 -11.44
CA LEU A 298 1.47 3.40 -10.15
C LEU A 298 1.17 1.91 -10.34
N THR A 299 0.37 1.53 -11.34
CA THR A 299 0.17 0.13 -11.70
C THR A 299 1.48 -0.52 -12.14
N THR A 300 2.18 0.11 -13.09
CA THR A 300 3.36 -0.47 -13.74
C THR A 300 4.52 -0.63 -12.77
N CYS A 301 4.73 0.31 -11.84
CA CYS A 301 5.80 0.22 -10.84
C CYS A 301 5.58 -0.91 -9.82
N ASN A 302 4.33 -1.27 -9.54
CA ASN A 302 4.00 -2.34 -8.59
C ASN A 302 3.93 -3.75 -9.22
N ILE A 303 3.84 -3.85 -10.56
CA ILE A 303 3.85 -5.15 -11.26
C ILE A 303 5.05 -6.01 -10.86
N PRO A 304 6.31 -5.54 -10.88
CA PRO A 304 7.45 -6.38 -10.52
C PRO A 304 7.36 -6.94 -9.09
N LEU A 305 6.92 -6.15 -8.13
CA LEU A 305 6.76 -6.60 -6.75
C LEU A 305 5.67 -7.66 -6.64
N ALA A 306 4.47 -7.39 -7.17
CA ALA A 306 3.33 -8.29 -7.13
C ALA A 306 3.59 -9.66 -7.80
N PHE A 307 4.44 -9.70 -8.82
CA PHE A 307 4.80 -10.94 -9.53
C PHE A 307 6.00 -11.65 -8.89
N LEU A 308 6.96 -10.92 -8.33
CA LEU A 308 8.13 -11.52 -7.68
C LEU A 308 7.79 -12.11 -6.31
N GLU A 309 6.92 -11.48 -5.53
CA GLU A 309 6.56 -11.98 -4.19
C GLU A 309 6.19 -13.47 -4.17
N PRO A 310 5.28 -13.97 -5.02
CA PRO A 310 4.91 -15.39 -5.01
C PRO A 310 5.93 -16.31 -5.68
N THR A 311 6.83 -15.80 -6.51
CA THR A 311 7.68 -16.63 -7.38
C THR A 311 9.14 -16.66 -6.98
N ILE A 312 9.65 -15.64 -6.29
CA ILE A 312 11.07 -15.47 -6.00
C ILE A 312 11.61 -16.56 -5.08
N SER A 313 10.86 -16.96 -4.05
CA SER A 313 11.26 -17.99 -3.09
C SER A 313 11.49 -19.33 -3.79
N THR A 314 10.55 -19.74 -4.64
CA THR A 314 10.66 -20.96 -5.44
C THR A 314 11.86 -20.88 -6.38
N TRP A 315 12.06 -19.74 -7.05
CA TRP A 315 13.20 -19.54 -7.95
C TRP A 315 14.55 -19.58 -7.21
N MET A 316 14.65 -18.95 -6.03
CA MET A 316 15.85 -18.98 -5.19
C MET A 316 16.19 -20.41 -4.75
N LYS A 317 15.19 -21.19 -4.35
CA LYS A 317 15.36 -22.59 -3.96
C LYS A 317 15.95 -23.43 -5.09
N HIS A 318 15.51 -23.22 -6.33
CA HIS A 318 15.97 -23.96 -7.50
C HIS A 318 17.32 -23.47 -8.06
N THR A 319 17.58 -22.18 -8.00
CA THR A 319 18.75 -21.57 -8.66
C THR A 319 19.95 -21.48 -7.75
N MET A 320 19.73 -21.21 -6.46
CA MET A 320 20.79 -20.93 -5.48
C MET A 320 20.83 -21.96 -4.35
N ALA A 321 19.90 -22.94 -4.32
CA ALA A 321 19.70 -23.85 -3.18
C ALA A 321 19.57 -23.06 -1.85
N ALA A 322 18.84 -21.93 -1.90
CA ALA A 322 18.67 -21.02 -0.78
C ALA A 322 17.99 -21.72 0.40
N SER A 323 18.47 -21.42 1.60
CA SER A 323 17.88 -21.88 2.85
C SER A 323 16.56 -21.15 3.15
N GLU A 324 15.70 -21.72 4.00
CA GLU A 324 14.40 -21.12 4.37
C GLU A 324 14.59 -19.71 4.99
N TRP A 325 15.64 -19.52 5.80
CA TRP A 325 15.91 -18.19 6.38
C TRP A 325 16.34 -17.16 5.31
N GLU A 326 17.13 -17.56 4.29
CA GLU A 326 17.51 -16.67 3.18
C GLU A 326 16.29 -16.22 2.39
N MET A 327 15.35 -17.13 2.14
CA MET A 327 14.10 -16.82 1.45
C MET A 327 13.23 -15.85 2.27
N GLY A 328 13.17 -16.02 3.59
CA GLY A 328 12.44 -15.11 4.49
C GLY A 328 13.10 -13.72 4.61
N MET A 329 14.44 -13.68 4.53
CA MET A 329 15.21 -12.46 4.79
C MET A 329 15.57 -11.66 3.53
N VAL A 330 15.24 -12.16 2.33
CA VAL A 330 15.68 -11.55 1.06
C VAL A 330 15.16 -10.13 0.86
N TRP A 331 13.98 -9.83 1.40
CA TRP A 331 13.35 -8.51 1.32
C TRP A 331 13.80 -7.54 2.40
N LEU A 332 14.37 -8.05 3.51
CA LEU A 332 14.72 -7.23 4.68
C LEU A 332 15.71 -6.09 4.35
N PRO A 333 16.81 -6.31 3.61
CA PRO A 333 17.74 -5.24 3.28
C PRO A 333 17.14 -4.16 2.37
N ALA A 334 16.11 -4.49 1.58
CA ALA A 334 15.48 -3.57 0.64
C ALA A 334 14.70 -2.42 1.30
N PHE A 335 14.37 -2.55 2.59
CA PHE A 335 13.72 -1.50 3.36
C PHE A 335 14.56 -0.22 3.48
N LEU A 336 15.86 -0.34 3.76
CA LEU A 336 16.73 0.83 3.91
C LEU A 336 16.79 1.68 2.65
N PRO A 337 17.03 1.12 1.44
CA PRO A 337 16.93 1.87 0.19
C PRO A 337 15.55 2.45 -0.09
N HIS A 338 14.47 1.76 0.28
CA HIS A 338 13.11 2.29 0.14
C HIS A 338 12.92 3.56 0.99
N VAL A 339 13.25 3.52 2.28
CA VAL A 339 13.15 4.70 3.17
C VAL A 339 14.06 5.83 2.70
N LEU A 340 15.27 5.50 2.21
CA LEU A 340 16.18 6.48 1.62
C LEU A 340 15.56 7.12 0.36
N GLY A 341 14.91 6.34 -0.49
CA GLY A 341 14.21 6.80 -1.68
C GLY A 341 13.08 7.77 -1.33
N VAL A 342 12.23 7.41 -0.35
CA VAL A 342 11.18 8.30 0.16
C VAL A 342 11.77 9.62 0.67
N TYR A 343 12.79 9.55 1.55
CA TYR A 343 13.42 10.73 2.11
C TYR A 343 14.02 11.65 1.03
N LEU A 344 14.74 11.06 0.09
CA LEU A 344 15.36 11.79 -1.02
C LEU A 344 14.32 12.45 -1.90
N THR A 345 13.26 11.73 -2.27
CA THR A 345 12.18 12.25 -3.12
C THR A 345 11.44 13.40 -2.45
N VAL A 346 11.09 13.28 -1.16
CA VAL A 346 10.46 14.37 -0.39
C VAL A 346 11.35 15.62 -0.37
N ARG A 347 12.68 15.45 -0.15
CA ARG A 347 13.63 16.56 -0.15
C ARG A 347 13.76 17.23 -1.51
N LEU A 348 13.84 16.42 -2.57
CA LEU A 348 13.96 16.93 -3.94
C LEU A 348 12.65 17.58 -4.41
N ALA A 349 11.49 16.99 -4.10
CA ALA A 349 10.20 17.56 -4.42
C ALA A 349 9.96 18.91 -3.72
N ALA A 350 10.40 19.06 -2.46
CA ALA A 350 10.32 20.34 -1.75
C ALA A 350 11.21 21.43 -2.38
N ARG A 351 12.37 21.04 -2.97
CA ARG A 351 13.29 22.00 -3.59
C ARG A 351 12.99 22.27 -5.07
N TYR A 352 12.50 21.25 -5.79
CA TYR A 352 12.24 21.30 -7.22
C TYR A 352 10.89 20.64 -7.55
N PRO A 353 9.75 21.23 -7.16
CA PRO A 353 8.43 20.64 -7.31
C PRO A 353 8.04 20.37 -8.78
N HIS A 354 8.56 21.17 -9.72
CA HIS A 354 8.32 21.01 -11.16
C HIS A 354 8.96 19.76 -11.78
N LEU A 355 9.83 19.06 -11.04
CA LEU A 355 10.53 17.86 -11.51
C LEU A 355 9.92 16.53 -10.98
N GLN A 356 8.74 16.57 -10.36
CA GLN A 356 8.10 15.35 -9.82
C GLN A 356 7.92 14.24 -10.88
N TRP A 357 7.57 14.63 -12.11
CA TRP A 357 7.49 13.69 -13.24
C TRP A 357 8.84 13.00 -13.53
N LEU A 358 9.95 13.69 -13.36
CA LEU A 358 11.29 13.15 -13.57
C LEU A 358 11.68 12.14 -12.49
N TYR A 359 11.31 12.40 -11.23
CA TYR A 359 11.57 11.45 -10.12
C TYR A 359 10.79 10.16 -10.33
N GLY A 360 9.51 10.24 -10.74
CA GLY A 360 8.73 9.08 -11.13
C GLY A 360 9.33 8.33 -12.34
N ALA A 361 9.72 9.04 -13.39
CA ALA A 361 10.36 8.42 -14.56
C ALA A 361 11.68 7.73 -14.22
N LEU A 362 12.53 8.38 -13.40
CA LEU A 362 13.77 7.78 -12.91
C LEU A 362 13.50 6.52 -12.07
N GLY A 363 12.48 6.58 -11.22
CA GLY A 363 12.04 5.42 -10.43
C GLY A 363 11.67 4.23 -11.32
N LEU A 364 10.85 4.44 -12.36
CA LEU A 364 10.49 3.39 -13.32
C LEU A 364 11.71 2.82 -14.07
N VAL A 365 12.68 3.66 -14.43
CA VAL A 365 13.93 3.19 -15.05
C VAL A 365 14.73 2.31 -14.07
N VAL A 366 14.85 2.72 -12.82
CA VAL A 366 15.56 1.95 -11.78
C VAL A 366 14.86 0.61 -11.53
N ILE A 367 13.52 0.60 -11.41
CA ILE A 367 12.72 -0.62 -11.27
C ILE A 367 12.95 -1.54 -12.46
N GLY A 368 12.85 -1.00 -13.68
CA GLY A 368 13.00 -1.76 -14.90
C GLY A 368 14.39 -2.39 -15.03
N ALA A 369 15.44 -1.61 -14.78
CA ALA A 369 16.83 -2.10 -14.79
C ALA A 369 17.05 -3.18 -13.72
N SER A 370 16.59 -2.93 -12.48
CA SER A 370 16.71 -3.89 -11.37
C SER A 370 15.99 -5.20 -11.69
N SER A 371 14.77 -5.15 -12.22
CA SER A 371 14.01 -6.33 -12.60
C SER A 371 14.71 -7.13 -13.70
N CYS A 372 15.35 -6.49 -14.68
CA CYS A 372 16.11 -7.17 -15.72
C CYS A 372 17.36 -7.87 -15.18
N ILE A 373 17.94 -7.41 -14.07
CA ILE A 373 19.15 -7.99 -13.46
C ILE A 373 18.79 -9.21 -12.58
N VAL A 374 17.62 -9.25 -11.94
CA VAL A 374 17.21 -10.35 -11.04
C VAL A 374 17.49 -11.75 -11.61
N PRO A 375 17.09 -12.13 -12.83
CA PRO A 375 17.30 -13.47 -13.34
C PRO A 375 18.77 -13.81 -13.62
N ALA A 376 19.66 -12.84 -13.72
CA ALA A 376 21.10 -13.04 -13.89
C ALA A 376 21.82 -13.32 -12.56
N CYS A 377 21.18 -13.08 -11.42
CA CYS A 377 21.76 -13.31 -10.10
C CYS A 377 21.92 -14.81 -9.82
N ARG A 378 23.13 -15.22 -9.45
CA ARG A 378 23.48 -16.62 -9.13
C ARG A 378 23.76 -16.84 -7.64
N SER A 379 23.73 -15.77 -6.84
CA SER A 379 23.99 -15.81 -5.40
C SER A 379 23.14 -14.79 -4.67
N PHE A 380 23.02 -14.94 -3.36
CA PHE A 380 22.17 -14.11 -2.50
C PHE A 380 22.53 -12.62 -2.56
N GLY A 381 23.82 -12.25 -2.51
CA GLY A 381 24.27 -10.86 -2.47
C GLY A 381 23.79 -10.01 -3.66
N PRO A 382 24.11 -10.37 -4.93
CA PRO A 382 23.62 -9.65 -6.10
C PRO A 382 22.08 -9.58 -6.20
N LEU A 383 21.38 -10.64 -5.76
CA LEU A 383 19.92 -10.64 -5.73
C LEU A 383 19.38 -9.55 -4.77
N VAL A 384 19.91 -9.51 -3.56
CA VAL A 384 19.55 -8.48 -2.57
C VAL A 384 19.80 -7.07 -3.12
N VAL A 385 20.93 -6.84 -3.79
CA VAL A 385 21.23 -5.53 -4.41
C VAL A 385 20.20 -5.17 -5.48
N SER A 386 19.78 -6.13 -6.31
CA SER A 386 18.74 -5.90 -7.32
C SER A 386 17.39 -5.57 -6.67
N LEU A 387 17.00 -6.28 -5.61
CA LEU A 387 15.77 -6.00 -4.87
C LEU A 387 15.82 -4.65 -4.15
N CYS A 388 16.99 -4.27 -3.62
CA CYS A 388 17.22 -2.92 -3.08
C CYS A 388 16.99 -1.84 -4.12
N GLY A 389 17.49 -2.02 -5.34
CA GLY A 389 17.25 -1.11 -6.46
C GLY A 389 15.76 -1.02 -6.83
N LEU A 390 15.08 -2.18 -6.88
CA LEU A 390 13.64 -2.26 -7.15
C LEU A 390 12.84 -1.47 -6.12
N CYS A 391 13.04 -1.72 -4.83
CA CYS A 391 12.31 -1.03 -3.75
C CYS A 391 12.67 0.47 -3.68
N PHE A 392 13.91 0.86 -3.94
CA PHE A 392 14.31 2.26 -4.08
C PHE A 392 13.55 2.94 -5.22
N GLY A 393 13.43 2.30 -6.39
CA GLY A 393 12.69 2.82 -7.53
C GLY A 393 11.19 2.98 -7.24
N ILE A 394 10.56 2.00 -6.58
CA ILE A 394 9.15 2.08 -6.14
C ILE A 394 8.96 3.30 -5.22
N ALA A 395 9.86 3.50 -4.26
CA ALA A 395 9.81 4.66 -3.37
C ALA A 395 9.86 6.00 -4.12
N LEU A 396 10.69 6.11 -5.17
CA LEU A 396 10.74 7.31 -6.02
C LEU A 396 9.40 7.55 -6.72
N VAL A 397 8.80 6.51 -7.30
CA VAL A 397 7.53 6.61 -8.05
C VAL A 397 6.40 7.02 -7.12
N ASP A 398 6.16 6.26 -6.05
CA ASP A 398 5.01 6.46 -5.16
C ASP A 398 5.09 7.81 -4.45
N THR A 399 6.26 8.18 -3.93
CA THR A 399 6.45 9.46 -3.22
C THR A 399 6.33 10.67 -4.14
N ALA A 400 6.66 10.53 -5.43
CA ALA A 400 6.49 11.62 -6.39
C ALA A 400 5.05 11.70 -6.93
N LEU A 401 4.42 10.57 -7.23
CA LEU A 401 3.16 10.54 -7.98
C LEU A 401 1.91 10.63 -7.10
N LEU A 402 1.91 10.12 -5.87
CA LEU A 402 0.74 10.26 -4.97
C LEU A 402 0.42 11.73 -4.65
N PRO A 403 1.38 12.60 -4.27
CA PRO A 403 1.10 14.02 -4.14
C PRO A 403 0.69 14.68 -5.46
N THR A 404 1.24 14.22 -6.59
CA THR A 404 0.90 14.72 -7.92
C THR A 404 -0.58 14.46 -8.27
N LEU A 405 -1.17 13.34 -7.83
CA LEU A 405 -2.61 13.08 -8.00
C LEU A 405 -3.47 14.13 -7.28
N ALA A 406 -3.16 14.45 -6.03
CA ALA A 406 -3.87 15.48 -5.28
C ALA A 406 -3.72 16.85 -5.97
N PHE A 407 -2.50 17.20 -6.38
CA PHE A 407 -2.22 18.44 -7.09
C PHE A 407 -3.01 18.55 -8.41
N LEU A 408 -3.10 17.48 -9.19
CA LEU A 408 -3.89 17.45 -10.43
C LEU A 408 -5.38 17.71 -10.17
N VAL A 409 -5.90 17.17 -9.07
CA VAL A 409 -7.29 17.43 -8.66
C VAL A 409 -7.47 18.89 -8.23
N ASP A 410 -6.57 19.43 -7.43
CA ASP A 410 -6.62 20.82 -6.98
C ASP A 410 -6.61 21.82 -8.15
N VAL A 411 -5.86 21.50 -9.21
CA VAL A 411 -5.73 22.40 -10.38
C VAL A 411 -6.83 22.23 -11.41
N ARG A 412 -7.36 21.02 -11.60
CA ARG A 412 -8.22 20.67 -12.76
C ARG A 412 -9.64 20.27 -12.38
N HIS A 413 -9.87 19.89 -11.15
CA HIS A 413 -11.13 19.35 -10.64
C HIS A 413 -11.51 19.99 -9.31
N VAL A 414 -12.58 19.50 -8.71
CA VAL A 414 -12.97 19.89 -7.34
C VAL A 414 -12.02 19.21 -6.35
N SER A 415 -11.43 19.99 -5.42
CA SER A 415 -10.46 19.51 -4.42
C SER A 415 -11.09 18.56 -3.39
N VAL A 416 -11.46 17.37 -3.84
CA VAL A 416 -12.00 16.27 -3.03
C VAL A 416 -11.19 15.01 -3.33
N TYR A 417 -10.62 14.39 -2.31
CA TYR A 417 -9.51 13.45 -2.47
C TYR A 417 -9.87 11.97 -2.42
N GLY A 418 -11.09 11.61 -1.98
CA GLY A 418 -11.50 10.20 -1.85
C GLY A 418 -11.48 9.47 -3.19
N SER A 419 -12.14 10.04 -4.21
CA SER A 419 -12.19 9.42 -5.54
C SER A 419 -10.83 9.32 -6.22
N VAL A 420 -9.93 10.28 -6.04
CA VAL A 420 -8.61 10.24 -6.69
C VAL A 420 -7.67 9.24 -6.01
N TYR A 421 -7.71 9.13 -4.68
CA TYR A 421 -6.90 8.10 -3.99
C TYR A 421 -7.49 6.70 -4.13
N ALA A 422 -8.81 6.57 -4.36
CA ALA A 422 -9.39 5.31 -4.80
C ALA A 422 -8.84 4.88 -6.17
N ILE A 423 -8.53 5.82 -7.09
CA ILE A 423 -7.84 5.50 -8.35
C ILE A 423 -6.41 4.99 -8.08
N ALA A 424 -5.67 5.61 -7.15
CA ALA A 424 -4.35 5.11 -6.77
C ALA A 424 -4.43 3.68 -6.21
N ASP A 425 -5.39 3.43 -5.33
CA ASP A 425 -5.60 2.11 -4.73
C ASP A 425 -6.07 1.06 -5.76
N ILE A 426 -6.92 1.44 -6.73
CA ILE A 426 -7.25 0.61 -7.89
C ILE A 426 -5.98 0.23 -8.66
N SER A 427 -5.07 1.19 -8.85
CA SER A 427 -3.83 0.98 -9.60
C SER A 427 -2.94 -0.07 -8.95
N TYR A 428 -2.80 -0.04 -7.63
CA TYR A 428 -2.11 -1.08 -6.85
C TYR A 428 -2.85 -2.41 -6.91
N SER A 429 -4.16 -2.39 -6.69
CA SER A 429 -5.01 -3.58 -6.67
C SER A 429 -4.99 -4.33 -8.00
N VAL A 430 -4.89 -3.66 -9.15
CA VAL A 430 -4.75 -4.30 -10.46
C VAL A 430 -3.47 -5.15 -10.53
N ALA A 431 -2.34 -4.60 -10.07
CA ALA A 431 -1.07 -5.33 -10.05
C ALA A 431 -1.14 -6.56 -9.13
N TYR A 432 -1.65 -6.39 -7.91
CA TYR A 432 -1.72 -7.46 -6.91
C TYR A 432 -2.85 -8.48 -7.13
N ALA A 433 -3.90 -8.13 -7.88
CA ALA A 433 -4.93 -9.09 -8.29
C ALA A 433 -4.45 -10.01 -9.41
N LEU A 434 -3.72 -9.46 -10.37
CA LEU A 434 -3.22 -10.23 -11.51
C LEU A 434 -1.91 -10.95 -11.20
N GLY A 435 -1.02 -10.32 -10.39
CA GLY A 435 0.32 -10.80 -10.10
C GLY A 435 0.40 -12.27 -9.70
N PRO A 436 -0.18 -12.68 -8.57
CA PRO A 436 -0.07 -14.05 -8.08
C PRO A 436 -0.66 -15.11 -9.03
N ILE A 437 -1.74 -14.76 -9.75
CA ILE A 437 -2.41 -15.68 -10.68
C ILE A 437 -1.59 -15.88 -11.96
N VAL A 438 -1.15 -14.76 -12.53
CA VAL A 438 -0.49 -14.74 -13.86
C VAL A 438 0.99 -15.15 -13.74
N ALA A 439 1.65 -14.77 -12.64
CA ALA A 439 3.07 -15.04 -12.44
C ALA A 439 3.38 -16.55 -12.44
N GLY A 440 2.61 -17.34 -11.70
CA GLY A 440 2.77 -18.81 -11.66
C GLY A 440 2.65 -19.44 -13.05
N HIS A 441 1.63 -19.01 -13.82
CA HIS A 441 1.41 -19.52 -15.17
C HIS A 441 2.53 -19.14 -16.14
N ILE A 442 3.02 -17.90 -16.09
CA ILE A 442 4.14 -17.44 -16.95
C ILE A 442 5.44 -18.15 -16.56
N VAL A 443 5.74 -18.31 -15.27
CA VAL A 443 6.95 -19.03 -14.81
C VAL A 443 6.94 -20.47 -15.28
N HIS A 444 5.77 -21.13 -15.23
CA HIS A 444 5.65 -22.51 -15.70
C HIS A 444 5.81 -22.64 -17.24
N SER A 445 5.24 -21.71 -18.02
CA SER A 445 5.21 -21.80 -19.48
C SER A 445 6.47 -21.23 -20.15
N LEU A 446 6.94 -20.09 -19.70
CA LEU A 446 8.04 -19.33 -20.32
C LEU A 446 9.30 -19.28 -19.46
N GLY A 447 9.14 -19.45 -18.13
CA GLY A 447 10.23 -19.40 -17.17
C GLY A 447 10.35 -18.06 -16.45
N PHE A 448 11.03 -18.08 -15.30
CA PHE A 448 11.20 -16.92 -14.41
C PHE A 448 11.98 -15.77 -15.06
N ALA A 449 12.97 -16.08 -15.91
CA ALA A 449 13.78 -15.05 -16.57
C ALA A 449 12.93 -14.20 -17.52
N GLN A 450 12.07 -14.83 -18.32
CA GLN A 450 11.18 -14.14 -19.25
C GLN A 450 10.13 -13.30 -18.52
N LEU A 451 9.59 -13.80 -17.40
CA LEU A 451 8.70 -13.02 -16.53
C LEU A 451 9.40 -11.75 -16.06
N SER A 452 10.58 -11.88 -15.47
CA SER A 452 11.33 -10.76 -14.89
C SER A 452 11.76 -9.74 -15.94
N LEU A 453 12.22 -10.19 -17.10
CA LEU A 453 12.56 -9.32 -18.24
C LEU A 453 11.34 -8.58 -18.79
N GLY A 454 10.19 -9.27 -18.90
CA GLY A 454 8.94 -8.66 -19.36
C GLY A 454 8.48 -7.52 -18.43
N MET A 455 8.53 -7.73 -17.12
CA MET A 455 8.21 -6.71 -16.12
C MET A 455 9.19 -5.53 -16.18
N GLY A 456 10.48 -5.83 -16.30
CA GLY A 456 11.52 -4.81 -16.44
C GLY A 456 11.31 -3.95 -17.69
N LEU A 457 11.03 -4.58 -18.81
CA LEU A 457 10.76 -3.88 -20.08
C LEU A 457 9.50 -3.03 -20.01
N ALA A 458 8.43 -3.52 -19.37
CA ALA A 458 7.20 -2.76 -19.20
C ALA A 458 7.46 -1.43 -18.46
N ASN A 459 8.25 -1.47 -17.37
CA ASN A 459 8.64 -0.27 -16.62
C ASN A 459 9.51 0.69 -17.47
N LEU A 460 10.49 0.17 -18.21
CA LEU A 460 11.36 0.97 -19.07
C LEU A 460 10.57 1.65 -20.20
N LEU A 461 9.59 0.95 -20.79
CA LEU A 461 8.74 1.49 -21.84
C LEU A 461 7.73 2.51 -21.32
N TYR A 462 7.29 2.37 -20.06
CA TYR A 462 6.37 3.33 -19.47
C TYR A 462 7.05 4.62 -18.99
N ALA A 463 8.32 4.57 -18.61
CA ALA A 463 9.05 5.73 -18.11
C ALA A 463 8.96 6.98 -18.99
N PRO A 464 9.10 6.91 -20.34
CA PRO A 464 8.94 8.05 -21.23
C PRO A 464 7.52 8.67 -21.22
N VAL A 465 6.49 7.89 -20.88
CA VAL A 465 5.10 8.38 -20.85
C VAL A 465 4.94 9.48 -19.80
N LEU A 466 5.71 9.43 -18.70
CA LEU A 466 5.69 10.46 -17.67
C LEU A 466 6.18 11.84 -18.16
N LEU A 467 6.83 11.92 -19.33
CA LEU A 467 7.15 13.21 -19.98
C LEU A 467 5.88 14.04 -20.27
N LEU A 468 4.73 13.41 -20.42
CA LEU A 468 3.46 14.11 -20.61
C LEU A 468 3.13 14.99 -19.40
N LEU A 469 3.54 14.59 -18.18
CA LEU A 469 3.32 15.35 -16.95
C LEU A 469 4.20 16.60 -16.85
N ARG A 470 5.25 16.75 -17.68
CA ARG A 470 6.10 17.96 -17.73
C ARG A 470 5.29 19.22 -18.02
N LYS A 471 4.22 19.09 -18.82
CA LYS A 471 3.37 20.24 -19.18
C LYS A 471 2.47 20.72 -18.02
N VAL A 472 2.20 19.87 -17.05
CA VAL A 472 1.33 20.20 -15.89
C VAL A 472 1.93 21.31 -15.04
N GLY A 473 3.23 21.27 -14.77
CA GLY A 473 3.92 22.34 -14.04
C GLY A 473 3.92 23.70 -14.77
N LEU A 474 3.80 23.70 -16.09
CA LEU A 474 3.70 24.94 -16.89
C LEU A 474 2.28 25.52 -16.83
N LEU A 475 1.25 24.67 -16.73
CA LEU A 475 -0.15 25.12 -16.62
C LEU A 475 -0.41 25.84 -15.30
N THR A 476 0.18 25.40 -14.22
CA THR A 476 0.07 26.05 -12.90
C THR A 476 0.68 27.45 -12.92
N ARG A 477 1.84 27.60 -13.54
CA ARG A 477 2.49 28.91 -13.66
C ARG A 477 1.65 29.89 -14.48
N SER A 478 1.06 29.43 -15.60
CA SER A 478 0.18 30.23 -16.43
C SER A 478 -1.12 30.64 -15.72
N ARG A 479 -1.67 29.78 -14.86
CA ARG A 479 -2.90 30.08 -14.10
C ARG A 479 -2.62 31.07 -12.96
N SER A 480 -1.56 30.88 -12.22
CA SER A 480 -1.14 31.83 -11.17
C SER A 480 -0.81 33.21 -11.74
N GLU A 481 -0.12 33.29 -12.86
CA GLU A 481 0.14 34.56 -13.55
C GLU A 481 -1.15 35.21 -14.11
N ARG A 482 -2.13 34.41 -14.54
CA ARG A 482 -3.42 34.91 -15.04
C ARG A 482 -4.35 35.38 -13.91
N ASP A 483 -4.37 34.65 -12.79
CA ASP A 483 -5.18 35.01 -11.61
C ASP A 483 -4.67 36.29 -10.96
N VAL A 484 -3.35 36.49 -10.94
CA VAL A 484 -2.72 37.75 -10.49
C VAL A 484 -2.99 38.93 -11.46
N LEU A 485 -3.11 38.64 -12.77
CA LEU A 485 -3.35 39.69 -13.77
C LEU A 485 -4.83 40.08 -13.91
N LEU A 486 -5.76 39.20 -13.51
CA LEU A 486 -7.20 39.45 -13.67
C LEU A 486 -7.86 40.03 -12.43
N ASP A 487 -7.14 40.14 -11.28
CA ASP A 487 -7.64 40.70 -10.01
C ASP A 487 -9.06 40.21 -9.61
N GLU A 488 -9.50 39.09 -10.17
CA GLU A 488 -10.75 38.44 -9.83
C GLU A 488 -10.45 37.21 -8.95
N PRO A 489 -10.86 37.25 -7.65
CA PRO A 489 -10.79 36.08 -6.80
C PRO A 489 -11.68 34.96 -7.36
N PRO A 490 -11.32 33.68 -7.22
CA PRO A 490 -12.13 32.56 -7.69
C PRO A 490 -13.53 32.62 -7.08
N GLN A 491 -14.53 32.89 -7.90
CA GLN A 491 -15.91 33.18 -7.51
C GLN A 491 -16.60 32.12 -6.65
N GLY A 492 -16.05 30.91 -6.51
CA GLY A 492 -16.63 29.84 -5.70
C GLY A 492 -16.33 29.89 -4.19
N LEU A 493 -15.20 30.49 -3.78
CA LEU A 493 -14.79 30.48 -2.37
C LEU A 493 -15.38 31.69 -1.59
N TYR A 494 -15.54 32.82 -2.25
CA TYR A 494 -16.08 34.04 -1.64
C TYR A 494 -17.60 34.05 -1.51
N ASP A 495 -18.35 33.40 -2.40
CA ASP A 495 -19.80 33.25 -2.24
C ASP A 495 -20.14 32.32 -1.07
N ALA A 496 -19.31 31.34 -0.75
CA ALA A 496 -19.48 30.49 0.42
C ALA A 496 -19.16 31.24 1.73
N MET A 497 -18.21 32.18 1.73
CA MET A 497 -17.89 33.00 2.90
C MET A 497 -18.95 34.12 3.15
N ARG A 498 -19.46 34.76 2.08
CA ARG A 498 -20.53 35.78 2.22
C ARG A 498 -21.83 35.22 2.74
N LEU A 499 -22.16 33.97 2.42
CA LEU A 499 -23.41 33.33 2.91
C LEU A 499 -23.33 32.85 4.37
N SER A 500 -22.12 32.77 4.96
CA SER A 500 -21.95 32.36 6.36
C SER A 500 -21.93 33.52 7.35
N GLU A 501 -21.80 34.77 6.89
CA GLU A 501 -21.67 35.95 7.74
C GLU A 501 -22.99 36.76 7.91
N CYS A 502 -24.08 36.39 7.25
CA CYS A 502 -25.37 37.05 7.44
C CYS A 502 -26.47 36.10 7.92
N PRO A 503 -26.59 35.81 9.22
CA PRO A 503 -27.82 35.22 9.75
C PRO A 503 -28.85 36.31 10.00
N GLY A 504 -29.81 36.46 9.11
CA GLY A 504 -31.09 37.08 9.37
C GLY A 504 -31.24 38.57 9.11
N GLN A 505 -31.70 38.92 7.93
CA GLN A 505 -32.64 40.01 7.76
C GLN A 505 -33.51 39.75 6.53
N GLY A 506 -34.81 39.56 6.81
CA GLY A 506 -35.86 39.55 5.81
C GLY A 506 -36.14 40.97 5.27
N PRO A 507 -36.92 41.10 4.16
CA PRO A 507 -37.08 42.36 3.45
C PRO A 507 -38.13 43.26 4.12
N GLU A 508 -37.67 44.37 4.71
CA GLU A 508 -38.55 45.55 4.90
C GLU A 508 -37.71 46.82 5.19
N GLY A 509 -37.82 47.81 4.30
CA GLY A 509 -37.88 49.27 4.52
C GLY A 509 -36.72 50.01 5.17
N ALA A 510 -35.78 50.52 4.37
CA ALA A 510 -35.06 51.82 4.37
C ALA A 510 -35.06 52.69 5.65
N PRO A 511 -34.18 53.73 5.82
CA PRO A 511 -32.83 54.01 5.33
C PRO A 511 -31.82 54.36 6.45
N GLY A 512 -30.55 54.24 6.20
CA GLY A 512 -29.47 54.80 7.04
C GLY A 512 -28.42 53.80 7.45
N ILE A 513 -27.57 53.41 6.52
CA ILE A 513 -26.34 52.63 6.80
C ILE A 513 -25.20 53.63 7.01
N PRO A 514 -24.56 53.69 8.19
CA PRO A 514 -23.27 54.36 8.32
C PRO A 514 -22.20 53.54 7.58
N PRO A 515 -21.17 54.14 6.97
CA PRO A 515 -20.12 53.45 6.26
C PRO A 515 -19.30 52.62 7.25
N CYS A 516 -19.07 51.36 6.92
CA CYS A 516 -18.10 50.51 7.59
C CYS A 516 -16.72 51.14 7.39
N VAL A 517 -16.07 51.51 8.48
CA VAL A 517 -14.69 51.98 8.54
C VAL A 517 -13.80 50.81 8.17
N PHE A 518 -13.26 50.86 6.97
CA PHE A 518 -12.09 50.08 6.53
C PHE A 518 -10.87 50.86 6.93
N ASP A 519 -10.38 50.71 8.15
CA ASP A 519 -9.12 51.23 8.61
C ASP A 519 -8.67 50.51 9.88
N GLU A 520 -8.25 49.27 9.81
CA GLU A 520 -7.46 48.61 10.88
C GLU A 520 -6.94 47.21 10.51
N CYS A 521 -6.72 46.85 9.24
CA CYS A 521 -6.10 45.56 8.88
C CYS A 521 -4.93 45.63 7.88
N GLU A 522 -4.31 46.82 7.72
CA GLU A 522 -3.18 46.95 6.78
C GLU A 522 -1.79 46.84 7.42
N ASP A 523 -1.65 46.82 8.73
CA ASP A 523 -0.33 46.87 9.40
C ASP A 523 0.30 45.49 9.71
N ASP A 524 -0.43 44.36 9.56
CA ASP A 524 0.14 43.02 9.87
C ASP A 524 0.69 42.26 8.64
N TYR A 525 0.56 42.80 7.40
CA TYR A 525 0.98 42.07 6.20
C TYR A 525 2.40 42.45 5.71
N ASN A 526 2.98 43.52 6.21
CA ASN A 526 4.29 44.01 5.73
C ASN A 526 5.51 43.55 6.54
N ASP A 527 5.32 42.88 7.69
CA ASP A 527 6.45 42.45 8.55
C ASP A 527 7.03 41.07 8.21
N TYR A 528 6.45 40.36 7.23
CA TYR A 528 6.93 39.01 6.82
C TYR A 528 7.91 39.00 5.64
N TYR A 529 8.14 40.13 4.95
CA TYR A 529 9.01 40.17 3.76
C TYR A 529 10.36 40.92 3.96
N THR A 530 10.67 41.37 5.17
CA THR A 530 11.94 42.08 5.41
C THR A 530 12.93 41.37 6.32
N ARG A 531 12.74 40.08 6.66
CA ARG A 531 13.74 39.28 7.38
C ARG A 531 13.92 37.90 6.75
N SER A 532 14.68 37.83 5.68
CA SER A 532 15.65 36.76 5.41
C SER A 532 16.47 37.09 4.18
#